data_32f2262332e050c7a0a46e326963dece
#
_entry.id   32f2262332e050c7a0a46e326963dece
#
_cell.length_a   1.000
_cell.length_b   1.000
_cell.length_c   1.000
_cell.angle_alpha   90.00
_cell.angle_beta   90.00
_cell.angle_gamma   90.00
#
_symmetry.space_group_name_H-M   'P 1'
#
loop_
_entity.id
_entity.type
_entity.pdbx_description
1 polymer ?
#
loop_
_entity_poly.entity_id
_entity_poly.type
_entity_poly.pdbx_seq_one_letter_code
_entity_poly.pdbx_strand_id
1 'polypeptide(L)'
;ILECGDPNVIKLFKLTASVPSISPFIRAVREVAEAFPGAKAAVTIGDTLPNLVFQDRGKKTWEDGVIMGMGGKRIFTTNIFSVAKASGQGVPISASGGVTSYNDAADYLAVGAEFVQFCSMPMRYGYRQALHELYSGIGHLMESRNIRSMEELRGAALPDVITAFDKLSEKKRIPAVDTSLCASCGNCQCCPAQAVSLDQERHPVFDPSRCIGCSFCTQICFIGALHMRERTEEEQAVTSA
;
A
#
# COMPACT_ATOMS: atom_id res chain seq x y z
N ILE A 1 -25.86 14.33 -14.79
CA ILE A 1 -26.18 13.35 -13.74
C ILE A 1 -26.56 14.05 -12.44
N LEU A 2 -25.78 15.00 -11.94
CA LEU A 2 -26.10 15.72 -10.69
C LEU A 2 -27.34 16.61 -10.85
N GLU A 3 -27.50 17.25 -11.99
CA GLU A 3 -28.65 18.11 -12.29
C GLU A 3 -29.97 17.34 -12.40
N CYS A 4 -29.95 16.17 -13.03
CA CYS A 4 -31.17 15.39 -13.33
C CYS A 4 -31.44 14.26 -12.34
N GLY A 5 -30.51 13.96 -11.46
CA GLY A 5 -30.63 12.87 -10.50
C GLY A 5 -31.34 13.26 -9.21
N ASP A 6 -31.98 12.30 -8.53
CA ASP A 6 -32.55 12.53 -7.21
C ASP A 6 -31.46 13.04 -6.25
N PRO A 7 -31.60 14.23 -5.64
CA PRO A 7 -30.58 14.78 -4.74
C PRO A 7 -30.35 13.94 -3.49
N ASN A 8 -31.29 13.08 -3.09
CA ASN A 8 -31.14 12.21 -1.93
C ASN A 8 -30.29 10.97 -2.19
N VAL A 9 -30.07 10.63 -3.47
CA VAL A 9 -29.26 9.47 -3.87
C VAL A 9 -27.83 9.91 -4.09
N ILE A 10 -26.89 9.21 -3.44
CA ILE A 10 -25.44 9.45 -3.63
C ILE A 10 -25.01 8.98 -5.03
N LYS A 11 -24.34 9.86 -5.78
CA LYS A 11 -23.73 9.54 -7.06
C LYS A 11 -22.28 9.19 -6.86
N LEU A 12 -21.93 7.93 -7.11
CA LEU A 12 -20.56 7.44 -7.03
C LEU A 12 -19.89 7.47 -8.41
N PHE A 13 -18.92 8.36 -8.57
CA PHE A 13 -18.10 8.45 -9.79
C PHE A 13 -16.94 7.48 -9.67
N LYS A 14 -16.94 6.41 -10.48
CA LYS A 14 -15.89 5.40 -10.42
C LYS A 14 -14.66 5.85 -11.23
N LEU A 15 -13.50 5.85 -10.55
CA LEU A 15 -12.20 6.23 -11.11
C LEU A 15 -11.25 5.04 -11.03
N THR A 16 -10.50 4.82 -12.11
CA THR A 16 -9.42 3.82 -12.11
C THR A 16 -8.15 4.36 -11.46
N ALA A 17 -7.38 3.48 -10.82
CA ALA A 17 -6.05 3.79 -10.33
C ALA A 17 -4.96 3.75 -11.43
N SER A 18 -5.33 3.39 -12.67
CA SER A 18 -4.40 3.27 -13.81
C SER A 18 -4.06 4.61 -14.47
N VAL A 19 -4.38 5.73 -13.84
CA VAL A 19 -4.08 7.06 -14.36
C VAL A 19 -2.79 7.61 -13.75
N PRO A 20 -1.99 8.41 -14.49
CA PRO A 20 -0.75 9.00 -13.96
C PRO A 20 -0.98 9.88 -12.72
N SER A 21 -2.13 10.55 -12.63
CA SER A 21 -2.53 11.33 -11.48
C SER A 21 -4.04 11.29 -11.28
N ILE A 22 -4.48 10.99 -10.06
CA ILE A 22 -5.89 10.96 -9.68
C ILE A 22 -6.43 12.37 -9.35
N SER A 23 -5.58 13.27 -8.88
CA SER A 23 -5.99 14.57 -8.34
C SER A 23 -6.77 15.48 -9.31
N PRO A 24 -6.47 15.54 -10.61
CA PRO A 24 -7.28 16.34 -11.54
C PRO A 24 -8.73 15.85 -11.65
N PHE A 25 -8.95 14.53 -11.56
CA PHE A 25 -10.29 13.93 -11.61
C PHE A 25 -11.08 14.24 -10.34
N ILE A 26 -10.43 14.15 -9.16
CA ILE A 26 -11.06 14.49 -7.88
C ILE A 26 -11.48 15.97 -7.87
N ARG A 27 -10.60 16.85 -8.34
CA ARG A 27 -10.88 18.28 -8.46
C ARG A 27 -12.09 18.53 -9.35
N ALA A 28 -12.15 17.90 -10.52
CA ALA A 28 -13.28 18.06 -11.45
C ALA A 28 -14.61 17.59 -10.81
N VAL A 29 -14.60 16.44 -10.10
CA VAL A 29 -15.81 15.97 -9.39
C VAL A 29 -16.21 16.94 -8.30
N ARG A 30 -15.27 17.51 -7.54
CA ARG A 30 -15.53 18.49 -6.51
C ARG A 30 -16.15 19.76 -7.10
N GLU A 31 -15.54 20.35 -8.12
CA GLU A 31 -16.01 21.59 -8.77
C GLU A 31 -17.43 21.42 -9.32
N VAL A 32 -17.73 20.27 -9.94
CA VAL A 32 -19.08 19.97 -10.44
C VAL A 32 -20.05 19.76 -9.27
N ALA A 33 -19.65 19.08 -8.20
CA ALA A 33 -20.50 18.88 -7.02
C ALA A 33 -20.84 20.21 -6.31
N GLU A 34 -19.88 21.13 -6.21
CA GLU A 34 -20.08 22.49 -5.67
C GLU A 34 -21.07 23.31 -6.49
N ALA A 35 -21.14 23.09 -7.81
CA ALA A 35 -22.10 23.77 -8.68
C ALA A 35 -23.55 23.29 -8.50
N PHE A 36 -23.78 22.14 -7.84
CA PHE A 36 -25.09 21.56 -7.57
C PHE A 36 -25.31 21.33 -6.06
N PRO A 37 -25.45 22.40 -5.26
CA PRO A 37 -25.63 22.29 -3.80
C PRO A 37 -26.90 21.48 -3.49
N GLY A 38 -26.74 20.45 -2.69
CA GLY A 38 -27.82 19.51 -2.35
C GLY A 38 -27.70 18.16 -3.07
N ALA A 39 -26.93 18.05 -4.16
CA ALA A 39 -26.61 16.77 -4.76
C ALA A 39 -25.45 16.09 -3.98
N LYS A 40 -25.64 14.81 -3.65
CA LYS A 40 -24.65 14.02 -2.95
C LYS A 40 -23.73 13.34 -3.96
N ALA A 41 -22.45 13.72 -3.99
CA ALA A 41 -21.43 13.14 -4.85
C ALA A 41 -20.29 12.54 -4.04
N ALA A 42 -19.78 11.40 -4.48
CA ALA A 42 -18.59 10.77 -3.93
C ALA A 42 -17.83 10.07 -5.07
N VAL A 43 -16.59 9.67 -4.83
CA VAL A 43 -15.80 8.93 -5.81
C VAL A 43 -15.52 7.53 -5.33
N THR A 44 -15.59 6.56 -6.23
CA THR A 44 -15.02 5.24 -6.01
C THR A 44 -13.65 5.18 -6.66
N ILE A 45 -12.61 4.95 -5.88
CA ILE A 45 -11.23 4.83 -6.36
C ILE A 45 -10.80 3.38 -6.30
N GLY A 46 -10.25 2.93 -7.40
CA GLY A 46 -9.72 1.58 -7.57
C GLY A 46 -10.58 0.71 -8.47
N ASP A 47 -9.87 -0.04 -9.28
CA ASP A 47 -10.42 -1.02 -10.22
C ASP A 47 -9.36 -2.07 -10.51
N THR A 48 -9.73 -3.07 -11.32
CA THR A 48 -8.77 -3.99 -11.93
C THR A 48 -7.81 -3.22 -12.83
N LEU A 49 -6.56 -3.65 -12.86
CA LEU A 49 -5.55 -3.10 -13.75
C LEU A 49 -5.44 -3.96 -15.01
N PRO A 50 -5.29 -3.36 -16.20
CA PRO A 50 -5.01 -4.10 -17.41
C PRO A 50 -3.75 -4.94 -17.25
N ASN A 51 -3.81 -6.19 -17.66
CA ASN A 51 -2.68 -7.12 -17.62
C ASN A 51 -2.70 -8.05 -18.82
N LEU A 52 -1.53 -8.58 -19.18
CA LEU A 52 -1.36 -9.57 -20.23
C LEU A 52 -1.03 -10.92 -19.61
N VAL A 53 -1.77 -11.95 -19.98
CA VAL A 53 -1.57 -13.32 -19.51
C VAL A 53 -1.44 -14.25 -20.71
N PHE A 54 -0.45 -15.13 -20.70
CA PHE A 54 -0.31 -16.23 -21.64
C PHE A 54 -0.97 -17.48 -21.06
N GLN A 55 -1.97 -18.00 -21.76
CA GLN A 55 -2.77 -19.14 -21.25
C GLN A 55 -2.04 -20.47 -21.35
N ASP A 56 -1.25 -20.66 -22.39
CA ASP A 56 -0.50 -21.90 -22.59
C ASP A 56 1.03 -21.64 -22.60
N ARG A 57 1.63 -21.87 -21.45
CA ARG A 57 3.09 -21.72 -21.28
C ARG A 57 3.89 -22.91 -21.81
N GLY A 58 3.23 -24.00 -22.22
CA GLY A 58 3.86 -25.16 -22.82
C GLY A 58 4.18 -25.01 -24.30
N LYS A 59 3.57 -24.03 -24.97
CA LYS A 59 3.84 -23.73 -26.37
C LYS A 59 5.14 -22.94 -26.55
N LYS A 60 5.85 -23.20 -27.65
CA LYS A 60 7.05 -22.41 -28.02
C LYS A 60 6.74 -21.03 -28.56
N THR A 61 5.48 -20.77 -28.93
CA THR A 61 4.99 -19.51 -29.46
C THR A 61 4.21 -18.76 -28.42
N TRP A 62 4.33 -17.41 -28.42
CA TRP A 62 3.61 -16.50 -27.50
C TRP A 62 2.33 -15.94 -28.13
N GLU A 63 1.65 -16.75 -28.95
CA GLU A 63 0.48 -16.32 -29.72
C GLU A 63 -0.83 -16.25 -28.91
N ASP A 64 -0.88 -16.96 -27.76
CA ASP A 64 -2.09 -17.04 -26.93
C ASP A 64 -2.11 -16.01 -25.80
N GLY A 65 -1.55 -14.83 -26.03
CA GLY A 65 -1.61 -13.73 -25.06
C GLY A 65 -3.01 -13.13 -25.00
N VAL A 66 -3.56 -12.99 -23.79
CA VAL A 66 -4.90 -12.42 -23.54
C VAL A 66 -4.79 -11.23 -22.59
N ILE A 67 -5.38 -10.13 -23.00
CA ILE A 67 -5.53 -8.96 -22.12
C ILE A 67 -6.69 -9.23 -21.18
N MET A 68 -6.45 -9.10 -19.88
CA MET A 68 -7.46 -9.27 -18.85
C MET A 68 -7.23 -8.33 -17.66
N GLY A 69 -8.26 -8.15 -16.83
CA GLY A 69 -8.16 -7.36 -15.62
C GLY A 69 -7.43 -8.14 -14.52
N MET A 70 -6.33 -7.60 -14.03
CA MET A 70 -5.69 -8.09 -12.81
C MET A 70 -6.46 -7.59 -11.59
N GLY A 71 -6.95 -8.51 -10.78
CA GLY A 71 -7.69 -8.23 -9.55
C GLY A 71 -7.04 -8.85 -8.30
N GLY A 72 -7.78 -8.83 -7.19
CA GLY A 72 -7.36 -9.41 -5.91
C GLY A 72 -6.24 -8.63 -5.23
N LYS A 73 -5.53 -9.26 -4.30
CA LYS A 73 -4.51 -8.61 -3.44
C LYS A 73 -3.43 -7.85 -4.22
N ARG A 74 -3.10 -8.29 -5.43
CA ARG A 74 -2.03 -7.70 -6.24
C ARG A 74 -2.24 -6.24 -6.61
N ILE A 75 -3.50 -5.79 -6.69
CA ILE A 75 -3.82 -4.38 -7.03
C ILE A 75 -3.94 -3.47 -5.80
N PHE A 76 -3.91 -4.03 -4.60
CA PHE A 76 -4.14 -3.29 -3.35
C PHE A 76 -3.18 -2.11 -3.19
N THR A 77 -1.88 -2.34 -3.38
CA THR A 77 -0.85 -1.31 -3.17
C THR A 77 -0.98 -0.12 -4.13
N THR A 78 -1.37 -0.37 -5.39
CA THR A 78 -1.63 0.69 -6.37
C THR A 78 -2.88 1.47 -6.03
N ASN A 79 -3.94 0.76 -5.63
CA ASN A 79 -5.22 1.40 -5.32
C ASN A 79 -5.17 2.20 -4.02
N ILE A 80 -4.53 1.69 -2.96
CA ILE A 80 -4.38 2.43 -1.69
C ILE A 80 -3.53 3.69 -1.85
N PHE A 81 -2.49 3.64 -2.68
CA PHE A 81 -1.69 4.82 -3.02
C PHE A 81 -2.56 5.91 -3.68
N SER A 82 -3.44 5.52 -4.61
CA SER A 82 -4.36 6.45 -5.26
C SER A 82 -5.40 7.02 -4.30
N VAL A 83 -5.91 6.22 -3.36
CA VAL A 83 -6.81 6.67 -2.27
C VAL A 83 -6.09 7.67 -1.38
N ALA A 84 -4.88 7.36 -0.91
CA ALA A 84 -4.09 8.26 -0.07
C ALA A 84 -3.83 9.61 -0.75
N LYS A 85 -3.54 9.61 -2.07
CA LYS A 85 -3.36 10.85 -2.85
C LYS A 85 -4.64 11.65 -3.04
N ALA A 86 -5.79 11.00 -3.08
CA ALA A 86 -7.10 11.64 -3.25
C ALA A 86 -7.66 12.19 -1.94
N SER A 87 -7.26 11.61 -0.81
CA SER A 87 -7.75 11.99 0.51
C SER A 87 -7.43 13.44 0.83
N GLY A 88 -8.35 14.09 1.56
CA GLY A 88 -8.22 15.50 1.91
C GLY A 88 -8.54 16.50 0.79
N GLN A 89 -8.95 16.04 -0.39
CA GLN A 89 -9.30 16.93 -1.52
C GLN A 89 -10.79 17.35 -1.54
N GLY A 90 -11.53 17.10 -0.46
CA GLY A 90 -12.90 17.59 -0.28
C GLY A 90 -14.00 16.78 -0.97
N VAL A 91 -13.72 15.55 -1.38
CA VAL A 91 -14.70 14.61 -1.93
C VAL A 91 -14.68 13.31 -1.13
N PRO A 92 -15.83 12.78 -0.67
CA PRO A 92 -15.90 11.50 0.00
C PRO A 92 -15.40 10.35 -0.89
N ILE A 93 -14.62 9.42 -0.31
CA ILE A 93 -13.97 8.35 -1.06
C ILE A 93 -14.52 6.99 -0.64
N SER A 94 -14.93 6.21 -1.64
CA SER A 94 -15.17 4.78 -1.52
C SER A 94 -13.98 4.02 -2.14
N ALA A 95 -13.17 3.39 -1.30
CA ALA A 95 -11.99 2.64 -1.78
C ALA A 95 -12.40 1.27 -2.30
N SER A 96 -11.79 0.84 -3.38
CA SER A 96 -12.06 -0.46 -4.01
C SER A 96 -10.78 -1.15 -4.46
N GLY A 97 -10.83 -2.48 -4.45
CA GLY A 97 -9.82 -3.35 -5.05
C GLY A 97 -8.77 -3.86 -4.08
N GLY A 98 -8.56 -5.15 -4.10
CA GLY A 98 -7.48 -5.83 -3.39
C GLY A 98 -7.73 -6.15 -1.93
N VAL A 99 -8.90 -5.85 -1.37
CA VAL A 99 -9.26 -6.21 0.00
C VAL A 99 -9.42 -7.73 0.12
N THR A 100 -8.59 -8.33 0.97
CA THR A 100 -8.57 -9.78 1.25
C THR A 100 -8.58 -10.11 2.74
N SER A 101 -8.46 -9.11 3.60
CA SER A 101 -8.48 -9.20 5.05
C SER A 101 -9.03 -7.93 5.69
N TYR A 102 -9.33 -7.99 6.98
CA TYR A 102 -9.71 -6.80 7.74
C TYR A 102 -8.60 -5.74 7.81
N ASN A 103 -7.32 -6.15 7.78
CA ASN A 103 -6.21 -5.20 7.74
C ASN A 103 -6.24 -4.35 6.47
N ASP A 104 -6.53 -4.96 5.32
CA ASP A 104 -6.63 -4.21 4.06
C ASP A 104 -7.77 -3.18 4.10
N ALA A 105 -8.89 -3.54 4.71
CA ALA A 105 -10.00 -2.62 4.89
C ALA A 105 -9.65 -1.49 5.87
N ALA A 106 -8.99 -1.82 6.98
CA ALA A 106 -8.52 -0.84 7.96
C ALA A 106 -7.49 0.12 7.37
N ASP A 107 -6.56 -0.37 6.53
CA ASP A 107 -5.58 0.46 5.84
C ASP A 107 -6.25 1.47 4.90
N TYR A 108 -7.29 1.06 4.15
CA TYR A 108 -8.07 1.99 3.33
C TYR A 108 -8.76 3.07 4.17
N LEU A 109 -9.35 2.69 5.30
CA LEU A 109 -9.97 3.65 6.23
C LEU A 109 -8.92 4.59 6.83
N ALA A 110 -7.78 4.05 7.25
CA ALA A 110 -6.69 4.83 7.82
C ALA A 110 -6.07 5.85 6.84
N VAL A 111 -6.10 5.59 5.54
CA VAL A 111 -5.71 6.58 4.51
C VAL A 111 -6.89 7.44 4.03
N GLY A 112 -8.00 7.47 4.75
CA GLY A 112 -9.08 8.45 4.58
C GLY A 112 -10.25 8.02 3.70
N ALA A 113 -10.38 6.74 3.36
CA ALA A 113 -11.61 6.25 2.74
C ALA A 113 -12.78 6.26 3.75
N GLU A 114 -13.98 6.63 3.28
CA GLU A 114 -15.20 6.55 4.08
C GLU A 114 -15.89 5.19 3.94
N PHE A 115 -15.75 4.58 2.79
CA PHE A 115 -16.33 3.28 2.47
C PHE A 115 -15.27 2.38 1.84
N VAL A 116 -15.39 1.07 2.08
CA VAL A 116 -14.52 0.06 1.50
C VAL A 116 -15.36 -0.95 0.74
N GLN A 117 -15.04 -1.14 -0.54
CA GLN A 117 -15.66 -2.13 -1.40
C GLN A 117 -14.75 -3.35 -1.53
N PHE A 118 -15.33 -4.53 -1.51
CA PHE A 118 -14.59 -5.78 -1.66
C PHE A 118 -15.36 -6.77 -2.54
N CYS A 119 -14.63 -7.50 -3.36
CA CYS A 119 -15.17 -8.48 -4.31
C CYS A 119 -14.48 -9.84 -4.15
N SER A 120 -13.16 -9.87 -4.22
CA SER A 120 -12.39 -11.13 -4.23
C SER A 120 -12.51 -11.93 -2.93
N MET A 121 -12.71 -11.26 -1.80
CA MET A 121 -12.83 -11.90 -0.50
C MET A 121 -14.09 -12.78 -0.40
N PRO A 122 -15.32 -12.29 -0.69
CA PRO A 122 -16.52 -13.13 -0.68
C PRO A 122 -16.52 -14.18 -1.79
N MET A 123 -15.88 -13.93 -2.94
CA MET A 123 -15.71 -14.95 -3.97
C MET A 123 -14.86 -16.13 -3.49
N ARG A 124 -13.90 -15.87 -2.61
CA ARG A 124 -12.98 -16.88 -2.08
C ARG A 124 -13.53 -17.62 -0.86
N TYR A 125 -14.19 -16.90 0.04
CA TYR A 125 -14.58 -17.42 1.37
C TYR A 125 -16.09 -17.45 1.60
N GLY A 126 -16.90 -16.92 0.67
CA GLY A 126 -18.33 -16.69 0.85
C GLY A 126 -18.62 -15.41 1.66
N TYR A 127 -19.82 -14.86 1.47
CA TYR A 127 -20.20 -13.58 2.11
C TYR A 127 -20.21 -13.63 3.63
N ARG A 128 -20.72 -14.71 4.21
CA ARG A 128 -20.82 -14.86 5.66
C ARG A 128 -19.45 -14.78 6.33
N GLN A 129 -18.48 -15.53 5.81
CA GLN A 129 -17.13 -15.56 6.35
C GLN A 129 -16.41 -14.24 6.11
N ALA A 130 -16.57 -13.64 4.92
CA ALA A 130 -15.97 -12.35 4.60
C ALA A 130 -16.47 -11.23 5.52
N LEU A 131 -17.78 -11.15 5.76
CA LEU A 131 -18.35 -10.16 6.67
C LEU A 131 -17.93 -10.38 8.13
N HIS A 132 -17.90 -11.63 8.57
CA HIS A 132 -17.43 -11.96 9.92
C HIS A 132 -15.96 -11.54 10.12
N GLU A 133 -15.09 -11.88 9.18
CA GLU A 133 -13.67 -11.53 9.19
C GLU A 133 -13.48 -9.99 9.26
N LEU A 134 -14.18 -9.24 8.41
CA LEU A 134 -14.08 -7.79 8.39
C LEU A 134 -14.60 -7.16 9.69
N TYR A 135 -15.76 -7.59 10.16
CA TYR A 135 -16.40 -6.99 11.33
C TYR A 135 -15.62 -7.29 12.62
N SER A 136 -15.33 -8.58 12.87
CA SER A 136 -14.59 -8.98 14.08
C SER A 136 -13.14 -8.52 14.06
N GLY A 137 -12.48 -8.58 12.89
CA GLY A 137 -11.09 -8.17 12.74
C GLY A 137 -10.87 -6.66 12.91
N ILE A 138 -11.75 -5.82 12.34
CA ILE A 138 -11.67 -4.36 12.54
C ILE A 138 -11.93 -4.03 14.01
N GLY A 139 -12.93 -4.66 14.65
CA GLY A 139 -13.17 -4.48 16.07
C GLY A 139 -11.97 -4.82 16.93
N HIS A 140 -11.35 -5.97 16.70
CA HIS A 140 -10.13 -6.38 17.39
C HIS A 140 -8.95 -5.41 17.15
N LEU A 141 -8.77 -4.95 15.92
CA LEU A 141 -7.72 -3.97 15.59
C LEU A 141 -7.94 -2.65 16.35
N MET A 142 -9.18 -2.17 16.39
CA MET A 142 -9.53 -0.95 17.12
C MET A 142 -9.27 -1.09 18.63
N GLU A 143 -9.68 -2.21 19.23
CA GLU A 143 -9.41 -2.50 20.63
C GLU A 143 -7.90 -2.55 20.91
N SER A 144 -7.12 -3.29 20.13
CA SER A 144 -5.68 -3.45 20.30
C SER A 144 -4.90 -2.15 20.17
N ARG A 145 -5.43 -1.18 19.43
CA ARG A 145 -4.81 0.14 19.20
C ARG A 145 -5.48 1.27 20.00
N ASN A 146 -6.44 0.93 20.87
CA ASN A 146 -7.22 1.90 21.65
C ASN A 146 -7.94 2.96 20.79
N ILE A 147 -8.40 2.56 19.61
CA ILE A 147 -9.22 3.38 18.71
C ILE A 147 -10.67 3.20 19.11
N ARG A 148 -11.37 4.30 19.43
CA ARG A 148 -12.71 4.28 20.05
C ARG A 148 -13.84 4.41 19.04
N SER A 149 -13.59 4.95 17.86
CA SER A 149 -14.60 5.17 16.84
C SER A 149 -14.03 5.01 15.41
N MET A 150 -14.92 4.84 14.44
CA MET A 150 -14.54 4.82 13.02
C MET A 150 -14.01 6.17 12.55
N GLU A 151 -14.43 7.27 13.18
CA GLU A 151 -13.94 8.63 12.92
C GLU A 151 -12.47 8.76 13.34
N GLU A 152 -12.07 8.14 14.46
CA GLU A 152 -10.66 8.09 14.88
C GLU A 152 -9.80 7.24 13.96
N LEU A 153 -10.34 6.15 13.41
CA LEU A 153 -9.62 5.29 12.45
C LEU A 153 -9.47 5.99 11.10
N ARG A 154 -10.49 6.72 10.67
CA ARG A 154 -10.50 7.36 9.36
C ARG A 154 -9.44 8.44 9.25
N GLY A 155 -8.52 8.26 8.32
CA GLY A 155 -7.43 9.20 8.09
C GLY A 155 -6.32 9.17 9.14
N ALA A 156 -6.30 8.20 10.05
CA ALA A 156 -5.31 8.10 11.12
C ALA A 156 -3.86 8.00 10.60
N ALA A 157 -3.67 7.48 9.39
CA ALA A 157 -2.35 7.37 8.76
C ALA A 157 -1.98 8.60 7.90
N LEU A 158 -2.93 9.50 7.58
CA LEU A 158 -2.69 10.60 6.62
C LEU A 158 -1.57 11.57 7.01
N PRO A 159 -1.35 11.94 8.29
CA PRO A 159 -0.28 12.85 8.66
C PRO A 159 1.11 12.36 8.25
N ASP A 160 1.32 11.05 8.25
CA ASP A 160 2.62 10.41 8.03
C ASP A 160 2.74 9.72 6.66
N VAL A 161 1.67 9.75 5.86
CA VAL A 161 1.68 9.12 4.53
C VAL A 161 2.48 9.96 3.53
N ILE A 162 3.56 9.38 3.03
CA ILE A 162 4.37 9.98 1.98
C ILE A 162 3.85 9.49 0.62
N THR A 163 3.19 10.38 -0.13
CA THR A 163 2.61 10.08 -1.44
C THR A 163 3.34 10.75 -2.62
N ALA A 164 4.42 11.45 -2.34
CA ALA A 164 5.24 12.13 -3.35
C ALA A 164 6.73 11.88 -3.09
N PHE A 165 7.49 11.64 -4.13
CA PHE A 165 8.91 11.28 -4.04
C PHE A 165 9.77 12.40 -3.45
N ASP A 166 9.40 13.65 -3.69
CA ASP A 166 10.07 14.84 -3.13
C ASP A 166 9.96 14.96 -1.61
N LYS A 167 9.02 14.24 -1.01
CA LYS A 167 8.84 14.17 0.44
C LYS A 167 9.53 12.99 1.11
N LEU A 168 10.14 12.10 0.32
CA LEU A 168 10.89 10.98 0.88
C LEU A 168 12.11 11.51 1.65
N SER A 169 12.31 10.97 2.85
CA SER A 169 13.49 11.29 3.65
C SER A 169 14.75 10.83 2.92
N GLU A 170 15.74 11.71 2.79
CA GLU A 170 17.08 11.35 2.30
C GLU A 170 17.87 10.50 3.31
N LYS A 171 17.41 10.44 4.57
CA LYS A 171 18.04 9.64 5.62
C LYS A 171 17.91 8.16 5.32
N LYS A 172 18.95 7.59 4.76
CA LYS A 172 19.03 6.15 4.50
C LYS A 172 19.21 5.40 5.81
N ARG A 173 18.45 4.33 6.00
CA ARG A 173 18.65 3.40 7.13
C ARG A 173 19.76 2.41 6.79
N ILE A 174 20.33 1.76 7.81
CA ILE A 174 21.36 0.72 7.66
C ILE A 174 20.95 -0.52 8.44
N PRO A 175 21.28 -1.74 7.97
CA PRO A 175 21.02 -2.94 8.75
C PRO A 175 21.88 -3.02 10.01
N ALA A 176 21.34 -3.63 11.05
CA ALA A 176 22.07 -4.10 12.22
C ALA A 176 21.85 -5.60 12.40
N VAL A 177 22.80 -6.27 13.03
CA VAL A 177 22.73 -7.70 13.32
C VAL A 177 22.54 -7.93 14.81
N ASP A 178 21.60 -8.81 15.16
CA ASP A 178 21.56 -9.45 16.48
C ASP A 178 22.46 -10.70 16.40
N THR A 179 23.64 -10.58 16.95
CA THR A 179 24.64 -11.67 16.92
C THR A 179 24.21 -12.90 17.71
N SER A 180 23.30 -12.74 18.69
CA SER A 180 22.78 -13.86 19.46
C SER A 180 21.83 -14.75 18.65
N LEU A 181 21.20 -14.20 17.61
CA LEU A 181 20.32 -14.91 16.70
C LEU A 181 21.03 -15.32 15.40
N CYS A 182 22.17 -14.72 15.07
CA CYS A 182 22.84 -14.93 13.81
C CYS A 182 23.36 -16.35 13.66
N ALA A 183 22.89 -17.08 12.65
CA ALA A 183 23.40 -18.43 12.34
C ALA A 183 24.68 -18.43 11.51
N SER A 184 25.34 -17.30 11.27
CA SER A 184 26.59 -17.17 10.51
C SER A 184 26.54 -17.82 9.12
N CYS A 185 25.36 -17.91 8.50
CA CYS A 185 25.11 -18.62 7.23
C CYS A 185 25.64 -17.89 6.00
N GLY A 186 25.87 -16.58 6.08
CA GLY A 186 26.39 -15.75 4.99
C GLY A 186 25.39 -15.34 3.90
N ASN A 187 24.11 -15.70 3.99
CA ASN A 187 23.10 -15.34 2.97
C ASN A 187 23.02 -13.83 2.70
N CYS A 188 23.26 -13.00 3.72
CA CYS A 188 23.24 -11.55 3.58
C CYS A 188 24.32 -10.97 2.64
N GLN A 189 25.36 -11.76 2.29
CA GLN A 189 26.37 -11.35 1.32
C GLN A 189 25.84 -11.24 -0.13
N CYS A 190 24.65 -11.74 -0.41
CA CYS A 190 23.98 -11.53 -1.70
C CYS A 190 23.54 -10.06 -1.92
N CYS A 191 24.15 -9.10 -1.22
CA CYS A 191 23.84 -7.69 -1.32
C CYS A 191 24.16 -7.14 -2.73
N PRO A 192 23.17 -6.60 -3.46
CA PRO A 192 23.39 -6.06 -4.81
C PRO A 192 24.31 -4.84 -4.82
N ALA A 193 24.36 -4.09 -3.71
CA ALA A 193 25.27 -2.95 -3.52
C ALA A 193 26.65 -3.37 -2.99
N GLN A 194 26.91 -4.67 -2.78
CA GLN A 194 28.17 -5.17 -2.24
C GLN A 194 28.59 -4.50 -0.91
N ALA A 195 27.62 -4.13 -0.10
CA ALA A 195 27.79 -3.40 1.16
C ALA A 195 27.89 -4.34 2.38
N VAL A 196 28.00 -5.65 2.19
CA VAL A 196 28.04 -6.64 3.26
C VAL A 196 29.30 -7.47 3.15
N SER A 197 30.12 -7.46 4.19
CA SER A 197 31.24 -8.39 4.43
C SER A 197 30.94 -9.25 5.66
N LEU A 198 31.74 -10.26 5.89
CA LEU A 198 31.66 -11.06 7.13
C LEU A 198 32.91 -10.84 7.95
N ASP A 199 32.77 -10.74 9.26
CA ASP A 199 33.88 -10.73 10.20
C ASP A 199 34.49 -12.14 10.42
N GLN A 200 35.40 -12.27 11.37
CA GLN A 200 36.05 -13.54 11.69
C GLN A 200 35.09 -14.61 12.23
N GLU A 201 34.02 -14.18 12.88
CA GLU A 201 32.97 -15.03 13.45
C GLU A 201 31.84 -15.27 12.42
N ARG A 202 32.03 -14.77 11.20
CA ARG A 202 31.06 -14.83 10.09
C ARG A 202 29.77 -14.04 10.33
N HIS A 203 29.80 -13.03 11.21
CA HIS A 203 28.70 -12.09 11.34
C HIS A 203 28.78 -11.01 10.26
N PRO A 204 27.63 -10.49 9.77
CA PRO A 204 27.65 -9.47 8.74
C PRO A 204 28.10 -8.11 9.28
N VAL A 205 29.00 -7.48 8.56
CA VAL A 205 29.45 -6.10 8.72
C VAL A 205 28.95 -5.29 7.55
N PHE A 206 28.33 -4.15 7.82
CA PHE A 206 27.71 -3.31 6.81
C PHE A 206 28.53 -2.05 6.54
N ASP A 207 28.87 -1.84 5.27
CA ASP A 207 29.57 -0.66 4.81
C ASP A 207 28.55 0.48 4.55
N PRO A 208 28.54 1.55 5.35
CA PRO A 208 27.59 2.64 5.17
C PRO A 208 27.81 3.45 3.88
N SER A 209 29.02 3.47 3.31
CA SER A 209 29.29 4.14 2.06
C SER A 209 28.63 3.49 0.86
N ARG A 210 28.50 2.17 0.90
CA ARG A 210 27.91 1.35 -0.17
C ARG A 210 26.45 0.99 0.06
N CYS A 211 26.01 0.92 1.31
CA CYS A 211 24.66 0.52 1.65
C CYS A 211 23.62 1.55 1.17
N ILE A 212 22.72 1.15 0.30
CA ILE A 212 21.64 2.01 -0.21
C ILE A 212 20.36 2.00 0.66
N GLY A 213 20.34 1.24 1.76
CA GLY A 213 19.19 1.17 2.68
C GLY A 213 17.99 0.36 2.16
N CYS A 214 18.17 -0.51 1.16
CA CYS A 214 17.08 -1.22 0.48
C CYS A 214 16.41 -2.34 1.31
N SER A 215 16.91 -2.66 2.51
CA SER A 215 16.43 -3.74 3.39
C SER A 215 16.46 -5.17 2.83
N PHE A 216 17.05 -5.39 1.66
CA PHE A 216 17.08 -6.72 1.03
C PHE A 216 17.69 -7.79 1.94
N CYS A 217 18.83 -7.49 2.60
CA CYS A 217 19.51 -8.41 3.52
C CYS A 217 18.62 -8.83 4.72
N THR A 218 17.74 -7.96 5.22
CA THR A 218 16.81 -8.30 6.30
C THR A 218 15.71 -9.25 5.82
N GLN A 219 15.29 -9.13 4.56
CA GLN A 219 14.25 -9.97 3.98
C GLN A 219 14.74 -11.40 3.68
N ILE A 220 16.03 -11.56 3.33
CA ILE A 220 16.62 -12.88 3.08
C ILE A 220 17.19 -13.56 4.32
N CYS A 221 17.18 -12.86 5.46
CA CYS A 221 17.60 -13.45 6.74
C CYS A 221 16.44 -14.31 7.30
N PHE A 222 16.49 -15.61 7.04
CA PHE A 222 15.41 -16.54 7.39
C PHE A 222 15.17 -16.71 8.89
N ILE A 223 16.16 -16.35 9.74
CA ILE A 223 16.04 -16.39 11.20
C ILE A 223 15.72 -15.03 11.82
N GLY A 224 15.61 -13.97 11.00
CA GLY A 224 15.26 -12.64 11.48
C GLY A 224 16.34 -11.93 12.33
N ALA A 225 17.61 -12.35 12.24
CA ALA A 225 18.71 -11.73 12.98
C ALA A 225 19.08 -10.33 12.50
N LEU A 226 18.54 -9.87 11.36
CA LEU A 226 18.83 -8.56 10.78
C LEU A 226 17.61 -7.65 10.86
N HIS A 227 17.83 -6.42 11.32
CA HIS A 227 16.80 -5.36 11.37
C HIS A 227 17.37 -4.03 10.86
N MET A 228 16.51 -3.12 10.41
CA MET A 228 16.93 -1.79 9.95
C MET A 228 16.92 -0.81 11.11
N ARG A 229 18.03 -0.07 11.30
CA ARG A 229 18.16 1.04 12.25
C ARG A 229 18.47 2.36 11.53
N GLU A 230 18.27 3.45 12.24
CA GLU A 230 18.78 4.76 11.81
C GLU A 230 20.31 4.74 11.73
N ARG A 231 20.87 5.49 10.79
CA ARG A 231 22.31 5.71 10.71
C ARG A 231 22.78 6.68 11.78
N THR A 232 23.98 6.47 12.29
CA THR A 232 24.67 7.48 13.10
C THR A 232 25.04 8.69 12.24
N GLU A 233 25.38 9.81 12.89
CA GLU A 233 25.82 11.02 12.18
C GLU A 233 27.05 10.76 11.28
N GLU A 234 27.98 9.95 11.76
CA GLU A 234 29.18 9.54 11.01
C GLU A 234 28.82 8.71 9.77
N GLU A 235 27.89 7.74 9.95
CA GLU A 235 27.41 6.92 8.84
C GLU A 235 26.59 7.71 7.80
N GLN A 236 25.94 8.78 8.23
CA GLN A 236 25.23 9.70 7.33
C GLN A 236 26.22 10.56 6.53
N ALA A 237 27.26 11.08 7.16
CA ALA A 237 28.27 11.91 6.51
C ALA A 237 29.01 11.18 5.36
N VAL A 238 29.29 9.89 5.54
CA VAL A 238 29.94 9.06 4.51
C VAL A 238 29.05 8.79 3.29
N THR A 239 27.75 8.94 3.43
CA THR A 239 26.78 8.67 2.34
C THR A 239 26.54 9.89 1.45
N SER A 240 26.87 11.09 1.92
CA SER A 240 26.65 12.38 1.24
C SER A 240 27.83 12.82 0.38
N ALA A 241 28.90 12.04 0.35
CA ALA A 241 30.09 12.23 -0.47
C ALA A 241 30.07 11.26 -1.67
#